data_6623540aa4b25f81fa2ff6bd519579d0
#
_entry.id   6623540aa4b25f81fa2ff6bd519579d0
#
_cell.length_a   1.000
_cell.length_b   1.000
_cell.length_c   1.000
_cell.angle_alpha   90.00
_cell.angle_beta   90.00
_cell.angle_gamma   90.00
#
_symmetry.space_group_name_H-M   'P 1'
#
loop_
_entity.id
_entity.type
_entity.pdbx_description
1 polymer ?
#
loop_
_entity_poly.entity_id
_entity_poly.type
_entity_poly.pdbx_seq_one_letter_code
_entity_poly.pdbx_strand_id
1 'polypeptide(L)'
;SSSAASDVYKRQIRDIETINLELIMADLETVEKRIGRLEKKAKSGDKEAKAEMSVLEKLKPTLEANKPARSIEFDKEEMLIVKQYTLLTMKPLIYVANLGEEDLEDPMQNPYYVQVLEFAKEEGSDVVPICAKIEAELVGMDKEEKAMFMQDLGIEESGLDKLIKEAYSLLGLRTYFTAGVQEVRAWTFKEGMTAPEMAGIIHSDFQRGFIKAETYSFDDLVKYGSEHALKEAGKIRQEGKQYVGQDGDIMLFKFNV
;
A
#
# COMPACT_ATOMS: atom_id res chain seq x y z
N SER A 1 2.42 34.23 21.71
CA SER A 1 2.90 32.88 21.41
C SER A 1 2.00 32.10 20.43
N SER A 2 0.73 32.47 20.21
CA SER A 2 -0.16 31.74 19.27
C SER A 2 0.12 32.04 17.78
N SER A 3 0.79 33.15 17.44
CA SER A 3 1.06 33.50 16.05
C SER A 3 2.18 32.67 15.41
N ALA A 4 3.23 32.35 16.15
CA ALA A 4 4.37 31.58 15.62
C ALA A 4 4.00 30.10 15.35
N ALA A 5 3.17 29.49 16.19
CA ALA A 5 2.63 28.16 15.94
C ALA A 5 1.73 28.16 14.69
N SER A 6 0.83 29.16 14.56
CA SER A 6 -0.02 29.34 13.37
C SER A 6 0.79 29.45 12.06
N ASP A 7 1.97 30.04 12.08
CA ASP A 7 2.80 30.24 10.87
C ASP A 7 3.57 28.96 10.46
N VAL A 8 3.96 28.10 11.42
CA VAL A 8 4.62 26.82 11.14
C VAL A 8 3.64 25.84 10.47
N TYR A 9 2.40 25.87 10.85
CA TYR A 9 1.38 24.91 10.41
C TYR A 9 0.65 25.33 9.13
N LYS A 10 0.49 26.63 8.88
CA LYS A 10 0.10 27.13 7.54
C LYS A 10 1.12 26.73 6.47
N ARG A 11 2.32 26.36 6.87
CA ARG A 11 3.35 25.80 5.99
C ARG A 11 3.06 24.37 5.56
N GLN A 12 2.43 23.52 6.39
CA GLN A 12 2.26 22.09 6.07
C GLN A 12 1.42 21.87 4.83
N ILE A 13 0.23 22.45 4.73
CA ILE A 13 -0.59 22.34 3.51
C ILE A 13 0.13 22.96 2.31
N ARG A 14 0.73 24.16 2.50
CA ARG A 14 1.53 24.81 1.46
C ARG A 14 2.72 23.95 1.02
N ASP A 15 3.38 23.27 1.95
CA ASP A 15 4.51 22.39 1.64
C ASP A 15 4.03 21.15 0.88
N ILE A 16 2.89 20.57 1.25
CA ILE A 16 2.23 19.49 0.50
C ILE A 16 1.90 19.95 -0.93
N GLU A 17 1.24 21.10 -1.08
CA GLU A 17 0.90 21.68 -2.39
C GLU A 17 2.16 21.93 -3.23
N THR A 18 3.23 22.43 -2.61
CA THR A 18 4.51 22.69 -3.30
C THR A 18 5.13 21.39 -3.82
N ILE A 19 5.21 20.34 -2.99
CA ILE A 19 5.74 19.05 -3.39
C ILE A 19 4.86 18.41 -4.47
N ASN A 20 3.53 18.46 -4.31
CA ASN A 20 2.60 17.96 -5.33
C ASN A 20 2.81 18.66 -6.67
N LEU A 21 3.01 19.99 -6.67
CA LEU A 21 3.27 20.74 -7.89
C LEU A 21 4.61 20.32 -8.53
N GLU A 22 5.66 20.11 -7.76
CA GLU A 22 6.95 19.63 -8.27
C GLU A 22 6.82 18.24 -8.94
N LEU A 23 6.08 17.33 -8.31
CA LEU A 23 5.82 16.00 -8.87
C LEU A 23 5.00 16.08 -10.17
N ILE A 24 3.97 16.94 -10.20
CA ILE A 24 3.14 17.18 -11.38
C ILE A 24 3.98 17.76 -12.54
N MET A 25 4.86 18.72 -12.26
CA MET A 25 5.75 19.30 -13.28
C MET A 25 6.71 18.26 -13.86
N ALA A 26 7.27 17.38 -13.04
CA ALA A 26 8.13 16.28 -13.50
C ALA A 26 7.37 15.30 -14.42
N ASP A 27 6.12 14.97 -14.06
CA ASP A 27 5.27 14.12 -14.89
C ASP A 27 4.87 14.83 -16.19
N LEU A 28 4.54 16.12 -16.16
CA LEU A 28 4.21 16.91 -17.33
C LEU A 28 5.39 16.93 -18.34
N GLU A 29 6.61 17.13 -17.85
CA GLU A 29 7.81 17.07 -18.71
C GLU A 29 7.95 15.68 -19.36
N THR A 30 7.67 14.61 -18.64
CA THR A 30 7.69 13.23 -19.15
C THR A 30 6.64 13.04 -20.26
N VAL A 31 5.42 13.50 -20.02
CA VAL A 31 4.30 13.45 -20.97
C VAL A 31 4.60 14.25 -22.24
N GLU A 32 5.10 15.49 -22.11
CA GLU A 32 5.43 16.35 -23.25
C GLU A 32 6.55 15.77 -24.12
N LYS A 33 7.60 15.23 -23.51
CA LYS A 33 8.67 14.53 -24.22
C LYS A 33 8.13 13.33 -25.01
N ARG A 34 7.17 12.60 -24.44
CA ARG A 34 6.56 11.45 -25.11
C ARG A 34 5.69 11.86 -26.27
N ILE A 35 4.85 12.89 -26.12
CA ILE A 35 4.03 13.49 -27.20
C ILE A 35 4.92 13.87 -28.38
N GLY A 36 6.00 14.61 -28.14
CA GLY A 36 6.91 15.05 -29.21
C GLY A 36 7.55 13.89 -30.01
N ARG A 37 7.78 12.74 -29.36
CA ARG A 37 8.32 11.53 -30.03
C ARG A 37 7.25 10.79 -30.85
N LEU A 38 5.99 10.80 -30.42
CA LEU A 38 4.91 10.03 -31.01
C LEU A 38 4.19 10.79 -32.14
N GLU A 39 4.20 12.11 -32.13
CA GLU A 39 3.39 12.96 -33.01
C GLU A 39 3.52 12.59 -34.49
N LYS A 40 4.74 12.33 -34.97
CA LYS A 40 4.97 11.95 -36.38
C LYS A 40 4.38 10.57 -36.71
N LYS A 41 4.55 9.60 -35.80
CA LYS A 41 4.05 8.23 -35.96
C LYS A 41 2.51 8.20 -35.92
N ALA A 42 1.91 8.92 -34.98
CA ALA A 42 0.45 9.04 -34.87
C ALA A 42 -0.17 9.67 -36.13
N LYS A 43 0.47 10.72 -36.66
CA LYS A 43 0.04 11.36 -37.94
C LYS A 43 0.19 10.44 -39.16
N SER A 44 1.14 9.49 -39.15
CA SER A 44 1.29 8.51 -40.24
C SER A 44 0.27 7.36 -40.20
N GLY A 45 -0.59 7.31 -39.20
CA GLY A 45 -1.66 6.33 -39.09
C GLY A 45 -1.35 5.10 -38.26
N ASP A 46 -0.23 5.06 -37.57
CA ASP A 46 0.17 3.99 -36.61
C ASP A 46 -0.88 3.86 -35.51
N LYS A 47 -1.48 2.68 -35.39
CA LYS A 47 -2.58 2.43 -34.43
C LYS A 47 -2.12 2.48 -32.97
N GLU A 48 -0.95 1.94 -32.66
CA GLU A 48 -0.41 1.95 -31.31
C GLU A 48 -0.05 3.37 -30.88
N ALA A 49 0.61 4.13 -31.76
CA ALA A 49 0.93 5.52 -31.50
C ALA A 49 -0.32 6.40 -31.33
N LYS A 50 -1.42 6.10 -32.03
CA LYS A 50 -2.69 6.80 -31.84
C LYS A 50 -3.35 6.48 -30.50
N ALA A 51 -3.37 5.22 -30.10
CA ALA A 51 -3.89 4.80 -28.79
C ALA A 51 -3.09 5.45 -27.66
N GLU A 52 -1.77 5.45 -27.79
CA GLU A 52 -0.87 6.08 -26.82
C GLU A 52 -1.08 7.60 -26.77
N MET A 53 -1.25 8.25 -27.93
CA MET A 53 -1.51 9.69 -28.00
C MET A 53 -2.82 10.06 -27.32
N SER A 54 -3.88 9.27 -27.47
CA SER A 54 -5.17 9.51 -26.80
C SER A 54 -5.04 9.52 -25.28
N VAL A 55 -4.21 8.65 -24.71
CA VAL A 55 -3.91 8.64 -23.28
C VAL A 55 -3.13 9.89 -22.85
N LEU A 56 -2.13 10.28 -23.64
CA LEU A 56 -1.34 11.49 -23.37
C LEU A 56 -2.18 12.77 -23.46
N GLU A 57 -3.17 12.80 -24.35
CA GLU A 57 -4.14 13.90 -24.49
C GLU A 57 -5.09 14.03 -23.29
N LYS A 58 -5.30 12.96 -22.50
CA LYS A 58 -5.99 13.02 -21.20
C LYS A 58 -5.06 13.49 -20.09
N LEU A 59 -3.82 13.00 -20.08
CA LEU A 59 -2.82 13.29 -19.04
C LEU A 59 -2.40 14.76 -19.07
N LYS A 60 -2.02 15.30 -20.24
CA LYS A 60 -1.44 16.62 -20.36
C LYS A 60 -2.32 17.73 -19.76
N PRO A 61 -3.60 17.92 -20.15
CA PRO A 61 -4.43 18.99 -19.62
C PRO A 61 -4.73 18.84 -18.12
N THR A 62 -4.74 17.61 -17.60
CA THR A 62 -4.93 17.36 -16.16
C THR A 62 -3.72 17.84 -15.38
N LEU A 63 -2.50 17.50 -15.83
CA LEU A 63 -1.26 17.94 -15.20
C LEU A 63 -1.06 19.47 -15.35
N GLU A 64 -1.39 20.06 -16.51
CA GLU A 64 -1.39 21.52 -16.72
C GLU A 64 -2.38 22.26 -15.80
N ALA A 65 -3.46 21.59 -15.40
CA ALA A 65 -4.41 22.10 -14.40
C ALA A 65 -3.96 21.88 -12.94
N ASN A 66 -2.69 21.50 -12.71
CA ASN A 66 -2.12 21.18 -11.41
C ASN A 66 -2.87 20.05 -10.68
N LYS A 67 -3.40 19.07 -11.42
CA LYS A 67 -4.03 17.88 -10.85
C LYS A 67 -3.14 16.65 -11.08
N PRO A 68 -3.03 15.76 -10.09
CA PRO A 68 -2.21 14.55 -10.21
C PRO A 68 -2.81 13.58 -11.23
N ALA A 69 -1.97 12.80 -11.91
CA ALA A 69 -2.41 11.84 -12.93
C ALA A 69 -3.38 10.78 -12.36
N ARG A 70 -3.27 10.43 -11.06
CA ARG A 70 -4.20 9.50 -10.37
C ARG A 70 -5.64 10.00 -10.27
N SER A 71 -5.89 11.30 -10.53
CA SER A 71 -7.26 11.84 -10.57
C SER A 71 -8.02 11.50 -11.85
N ILE A 72 -7.37 10.87 -12.84
CA ILE A 72 -7.97 10.47 -14.10
C ILE A 72 -8.42 9.01 -14.01
N GLU A 73 -9.64 8.74 -14.43
CA GLU A 73 -10.12 7.39 -14.65
C GLU A 73 -9.64 6.85 -15.99
N PHE A 74 -8.90 5.75 -15.96
CA PHE A 74 -8.41 5.04 -17.13
C PHE A 74 -9.10 3.68 -17.25
N ASP A 75 -9.44 3.28 -18.45
CA ASP A 75 -9.84 1.90 -18.70
C ASP A 75 -8.64 0.93 -18.61
N LYS A 76 -8.90 -0.39 -18.76
CA LYS A 76 -7.85 -1.41 -18.61
C LYS A 76 -6.74 -1.30 -19.65
N GLU A 77 -7.09 -0.92 -20.89
CA GLU A 77 -6.12 -0.80 -22.00
C GLU A 77 -5.29 0.46 -21.82
N GLU A 78 -5.92 1.57 -21.50
CA GLU A 78 -5.27 2.84 -21.18
C GLU A 78 -4.31 2.71 -19.99
N MET A 79 -4.74 2.00 -18.93
CA MET A 79 -3.90 1.77 -17.75
C MET A 79 -2.63 0.98 -18.09
N LEU A 80 -2.65 0.05 -19.06
CA LEU A 80 -1.45 -0.64 -19.52
C LEU A 80 -0.45 0.32 -20.17
N ILE A 81 -0.95 1.34 -20.88
CA ILE A 81 -0.12 2.38 -21.49
C ILE A 81 0.45 3.30 -20.40
N VAL A 82 -0.39 3.80 -19.48
CA VAL A 82 0.02 4.70 -18.39
C VAL A 82 1.11 4.10 -17.51
N LYS A 83 1.01 2.81 -17.19
CA LYS A 83 2.02 2.09 -16.39
C LYS A 83 3.42 2.15 -16.98
N GLN A 84 3.56 2.28 -18.30
CA GLN A 84 4.86 2.36 -18.97
C GLN A 84 5.59 3.69 -18.70
N TYR A 85 4.86 4.74 -18.35
CA TYR A 85 5.44 6.07 -18.08
C TYR A 85 6.02 6.21 -16.68
N THR A 86 5.66 5.31 -15.75
CA THR A 86 6.09 5.35 -14.35
C THR A 86 5.89 6.71 -13.69
N LEU A 87 4.77 7.38 -14.00
CA LEU A 87 4.46 8.71 -13.49
C LEU A 87 4.45 8.75 -11.96
N LEU A 88 5.03 9.81 -11.39
CA LEU A 88 5.14 10.00 -9.95
C LEU A 88 3.76 10.21 -9.33
N THR A 89 2.93 11.01 -9.98
CA THR A 89 1.60 11.35 -9.48
C THR A 89 0.53 10.27 -9.75
N MET A 90 0.90 9.16 -10.42
CA MET A 90 0.07 7.94 -10.49
C MET A 90 0.23 7.05 -9.26
N LYS A 91 1.31 7.22 -8.50
CA LYS A 91 1.55 6.40 -7.32
C LYS A 91 0.56 6.77 -6.21
N PRO A 92 -0.01 5.78 -5.51
CA PRO A 92 -0.75 6.04 -4.29
C PRO A 92 0.21 6.61 -3.24
N LEU A 93 -0.29 7.42 -2.32
CA LEU A 93 0.52 8.05 -1.29
C LEU A 93 -0.14 7.99 0.08
N ILE A 94 0.68 8.06 1.12
CA ILE A 94 0.28 8.21 2.51
C ILE A 94 0.95 9.46 3.05
N TYR A 95 0.18 10.31 3.72
CA TYR A 95 0.72 11.42 4.49
C TYR A 95 1.14 10.94 5.87
N VAL A 96 2.34 11.29 6.30
CA VAL A 96 2.84 11.01 7.64
C VAL A 96 2.86 12.32 8.42
N ALA A 97 1.92 12.47 9.35
CA ALA A 97 1.82 13.66 10.19
C ALA A 97 2.70 13.48 11.43
N ASN A 98 3.81 14.22 11.50
CA ASN A 98 4.67 14.22 12.68
C ASN A 98 4.10 15.16 13.75
N LEU A 99 3.61 14.59 14.85
CA LEU A 99 2.95 15.28 15.95
C LEU A 99 3.87 15.39 17.19
N GLY A 100 3.49 16.26 18.12
CA GLY A 100 4.05 16.28 19.48
C GLY A 100 3.59 15.07 20.30
N GLU A 101 4.29 14.77 21.39
CA GLU A 101 3.91 13.68 22.31
C GLU A 101 2.50 13.90 22.87
N GLU A 102 2.19 15.16 23.22
CA GLU A 102 0.92 15.59 23.77
C GLU A 102 -0.29 15.39 22.84
N ASP A 103 -0.04 15.27 21.54
CA ASP A 103 -1.09 15.13 20.52
C ASP A 103 -1.34 13.66 20.13
N LEU A 104 -0.50 12.71 20.59
CA LEU A 104 -0.60 11.31 20.15
C LEU A 104 -1.78 10.56 20.76
N GLU A 105 -2.17 10.88 21.99
CA GLU A 105 -3.30 10.25 22.67
C GLU A 105 -4.62 10.57 21.94
N ASP A 106 -4.80 11.84 21.49
CA ASP A 106 -5.95 12.26 20.71
C ASP A 106 -5.52 13.25 19.59
N PRO A 107 -5.04 12.75 18.45
CA PRO A 107 -4.62 13.59 17.32
C PRO A 107 -5.71 14.52 16.79
N MET A 108 -6.99 14.17 17.00
CA MET A 108 -8.12 14.96 16.51
C MET A 108 -8.27 16.31 17.25
N GLN A 109 -7.65 16.49 18.41
CA GLN A 109 -7.60 17.78 19.08
C GLN A 109 -6.58 18.74 18.46
N ASN A 110 -5.64 18.24 17.66
CA ASN A 110 -4.70 19.08 16.94
C ASN A 110 -5.34 19.62 15.64
N PRO A 111 -5.65 20.92 15.55
CA PRO A 111 -6.37 21.50 14.41
C PRO A 111 -5.58 21.39 13.09
N TYR A 112 -4.29 21.22 13.15
CA TYR A 112 -3.43 21.09 11.98
C TYR A 112 -3.44 19.67 11.45
N TYR A 113 -3.46 18.69 12.33
CA TYR A 113 -3.67 17.30 11.94
C TYR A 113 -5.02 17.14 11.24
N VAL A 114 -6.08 17.76 11.79
CA VAL A 114 -7.43 17.74 11.19
C VAL A 114 -7.41 18.35 9.78
N GLN A 115 -6.69 19.47 9.56
CA GLN A 115 -6.57 20.06 8.22
C GLN A 115 -5.87 19.14 7.23
N VAL A 116 -4.78 18.47 7.64
CA VAL A 116 -4.08 17.50 6.79
C VAL A 116 -5.01 16.30 6.49
N LEU A 117 -5.78 15.84 7.47
CA LEU A 117 -6.72 14.75 7.30
C LEU A 117 -7.84 15.10 6.32
N GLU A 118 -8.39 16.30 6.39
CA GLU A 118 -9.40 16.81 5.44
C GLU A 118 -8.83 16.90 4.03
N PHE A 119 -7.64 17.47 3.89
CA PHE A 119 -6.95 17.57 2.61
C PHE A 119 -6.68 16.19 1.99
N ALA A 120 -6.14 15.26 2.78
CA ALA A 120 -5.86 13.91 2.31
C ALA A 120 -7.14 13.16 1.90
N LYS A 121 -8.24 13.34 2.64
CA LYS A 121 -9.55 12.77 2.32
C LYS A 121 -10.10 13.27 0.99
N GLU A 122 -9.91 14.54 0.65
CA GLU A 122 -10.31 15.10 -0.65
C GLU A 122 -9.50 14.47 -1.81
N GLU A 123 -8.25 14.11 -1.57
CA GLU A 123 -7.40 13.42 -2.54
C GLU A 123 -7.58 11.88 -2.57
N GLY A 124 -8.33 11.31 -1.64
CA GLY A 124 -8.46 9.86 -1.47
C GLY A 124 -7.20 9.19 -0.93
N SER A 125 -6.46 9.90 -0.07
CA SER A 125 -5.20 9.45 0.55
C SER A 125 -5.37 9.26 2.06
N ASP A 126 -4.53 8.40 2.65
CA ASP A 126 -4.53 8.15 4.09
C ASP A 126 -3.51 9.04 4.83
N VAL A 127 -3.75 9.24 6.12
CA VAL A 127 -2.85 10.00 7.01
C VAL A 127 -2.53 9.14 8.22
N VAL A 128 -1.23 8.98 8.49
CA VAL A 128 -0.73 8.27 9.69
C VAL A 128 -0.12 9.28 10.66
N PRO A 129 -0.68 9.45 11.86
CA PRO A 129 -0.05 10.26 12.91
C PRO A 129 1.11 9.49 13.53
N ILE A 130 2.27 10.13 13.64
CA ILE A 130 3.45 9.59 14.33
C ILE A 130 4.07 10.67 15.21
N CYS A 131 4.88 10.27 16.18
CA CYS A 131 5.83 11.14 16.86
C CYS A 131 7.24 10.61 16.64
N ALA A 132 8.02 11.27 15.80
CA ALA A 132 9.37 10.82 15.46
C ALA A 132 10.29 10.72 16.70
N LYS A 133 10.06 11.53 17.73
CA LYS A 133 10.82 11.47 18.99
C LYS A 133 10.53 10.16 19.73
N ILE A 134 9.26 9.79 19.89
CA ILE A 134 8.87 8.52 20.53
C ILE A 134 9.38 7.33 19.72
N GLU A 135 9.23 7.37 18.38
CA GLU A 135 9.75 6.28 17.54
C GLU A 135 11.27 6.09 17.72
N ALA A 136 12.03 7.18 17.84
CA ALA A 136 13.46 7.12 18.08
C ALA A 136 13.81 6.50 19.45
N GLU A 137 13.01 6.77 20.49
CA GLU A 137 13.19 6.18 21.83
C GLU A 137 12.87 4.67 21.82
N LEU A 138 11.85 4.25 21.07
CA LEU A 138 11.43 2.86 20.95
C LEU A 138 12.47 1.95 20.25
N VAL A 139 13.34 2.51 19.41
CA VAL A 139 14.33 1.73 18.60
C VAL A 139 15.31 0.94 19.47
N GLY A 140 15.66 1.44 20.66
CA GLY A 140 16.64 0.78 21.54
C GLY A 140 16.04 -0.14 22.60
N MET A 141 14.73 -0.24 22.68
CA MET A 141 14.00 -0.97 23.72
C MET A 141 13.74 -2.42 23.32
N ASP A 142 13.81 -3.34 24.28
CA ASP A 142 13.29 -4.69 24.09
C ASP A 142 11.76 -4.72 24.09
N LYS A 143 11.15 -5.89 23.85
CA LYS A 143 9.69 -6.01 23.71
C LYS A 143 8.93 -5.64 24.98
N GLU A 144 9.47 -5.94 26.14
CA GLU A 144 8.83 -5.71 27.44
C GLU A 144 8.93 -4.22 27.79
N GLU A 145 10.12 -3.64 27.62
CA GLU A 145 10.36 -2.21 27.78
C GLU A 145 9.47 -1.37 26.84
N LYS A 146 9.41 -1.76 25.55
CA LYS A 146 8.55 -1.10 24.55
C LYS A 146 7.07 -1.14 24.96
N ALA A 147 6.57 -2.29 25.43
CA ALA A 147 5.18 -2.44 25.85
C ALA A 147 4.86 -1.56 27.07
N MET A 148 5.74 -1.52 28.07
CA MET A 148 5.58 -0.68 29.25
C MET A 148 5.61 0.81 28.89
N PHE A 149 6.57 1.22 28.08
CA PHE A 149 6.72 2.61 27.66
C PHE A 149 5.49 3.11 26.87
N MET A 150 4.98 2.29 25.94
CA MET A 150 3.77 2.62 25.19
C MET A 150 2.53 2.67 26.07
N GLN A 151 2.42 1.78 27.05
CA GLN A 151 1.34 1.78 28.02
C GLN A 151 1.35 3.06 28.89
N ASP A 152 2.51 3.51 29.32
CA ASP A 152 2.67 4.74 30.11
C ASP A 152 2.26 5.99 29.31
N LEU A 153 2.41 5.97 27.98
CA LEU A 153 2.00 7.02 27.07
C LEU A 153 0.54 6.89 26.59
N GLY A 154 -0.19 5.85 26.98
CA GLY A 154 -1.55 5.59 26.51
C GLY A 154 -1.63 5.18 25.05
N ILE A 155 -0.54 4.66 24.46
CA ILE A 155 -0.42 4.30 23.03
C ILE A 155 -0.53 2.77 22.90
N GLU A 156 -1.50 2.29 22.13
CA GLU A 156 -1.68 0.85 21.87
C GLU A 156 -0.69 0.29 20.85
N GLU A 157 -0.29 1.10 19.87
CA GLU A 157 0.56 0.70 18.75
C GLU A 157 1.50 1.85 18.34
N SER A 158 2.77 1.53 18.00
CA SER A 158 3.72 2.53 17.53
C SER A 158 3.28 3.15 16.20
N GLY A 159 3.70 4.39 15.95
CA GLY A 159 3.42 5.07 14.67
C GLY A 159 4.06 4.35 13.50
N LEU A 160 5.23 3.74 13.68
CA LEU A 160 5.90 2.94 12.66
C LEU A 160 5.10 1.67 12.31
N ASP A 161 4.56 0.96 13.31
CA ASP A 161 3.74 -0.22 13.06
C ASP A 161 2.45 0.15 12.31
N LYS A 162 1.79 1.28 12.67
CA LYS A 162 0.65 1.83 11.94
C LYS A 162 1.02 2.15 10.49
N LEU A 163 2.14 2.84 10.27
CA LEU A 163 2.61 3.20 8.93
C LEU A 163 2.88 1.95 8.07
N ILE A 164 3.49 0.91 8.64
CA ILE A 164 3.73 -0.36 7.94
C ILE A 164 2.39 -0.99 7.52
N LYS A 165 1.42 -1.07 8.42
CA LYS A 165 0.09 -1.64 8.13
C LYS A 165 -0.62 -0.87 7.01
N GLU A 166 -0.64 0.46 7.10
CA GLU A 166 -1.25 1.31 6.08
C GLU A 166 -0.53 1.18 4.72
N ALA A 167 0.80 1.12 4.71
CA ALA A 167 1.57 0.90 3.49
C ALA A 167 1.27 -0.46 2.85
N TYR A 168 1.15 -1.53 3.65
CA TYR A 168 0.74 -2.85 3.16
C TYR A 168 -0.67 -2.81 2.57
N SER A 169 -1.61 -2.18 3.29
CA SER A 169 -2.99 -2.01 2.84
C SER A 169 -3.05 -1.25 1.51
N LEU A 170 -2.37 -0.10 1.42
CA LEU A 170 -2.32 0.75 0.23
C LEU A 170 -1.76 0.02 -0.99
N LEU A 171 -0.75 -0.83 -0.80
CA LEU A 171 -0.13 -1.62 -1.86
C LEU A 171 -0.93 -2.89 -2.20
N GLY A 172 -2.03 -3.16 -1.51
CA GLY A 172 -2.81 -4.38 -1.63
C GLY A 172 -2.01 -5.62 -1.26
N LEU A 173 -1.09 -5.49 -0.30
CA LEU A 173 -0.29 -6.60 0.19
C LEU A 173 -1.01 -7.30 1.35
N ARG A 174 -0.91 -8.62 1.35
CA ARG A 174 -1.46 -9.51 2.38
C ARG A 174 -0.41 -10.54 2.74
N THR A 175 -0.61 -11.22 3.86
CA THR A 175 0.32 -12.24 4.36
C THR A 175 -0.36 -13.59 4.44
N TYR A 176 0.30 -14.62 3.95
CA TYR A 176 -0.04 -16.01 4.25
C TYR A 176 1.14 -16.71 4.91
N PHE A 177 0.88 -17.82 5.58
CA PHE A 177 1.89 -18.59 6.29
C PHE A 177 2.03 -19.98 5.70
N THR A 178 3.23 -20.51 5.75
CA THR A 178 3.49 -21.93 5.63
C THR A 178 3.99 -22.43 6.96
N ALA A 179 3.39 -23.53 7.45
CA ALA A 179 3.79 -24.16 8.70
C ALA A 179 4.15 -25.62 8.41
N GLY A 180 5.37 -26.01 8.70
CA GLY A 180 5.89 -27.36 8.55
C GLY A 180 6.79 -27.71 9.75
N VAL A 181 7.19 -29.00 9.82
CA VAL A 181 8.06 -29.48 10.91
C VAL A 181 9.43 -28.79 10.93
N GLN A 182 9.91 -28.37 9.75
CA GLN A 182 11.24 -27.78 9.61
C GLN A 182 11.23 -26.25 9.70
N GLU A 183 10.16 -25.61 9.20
CA GLU A 183 10.12 -24.16 9.10
C GLU A 183 8.67 -23.65 9.21
N VAL A 184 8.50 -22.52 9.91
CA VAL A 184 7.31 -21.69 9.87
C VAL A 184 7.71 -20.36 9.23
N ARG A 185 7.00 -19.95 8.18
CA ARG A 185 7.38 -18.75 7.42
C ARG A 185 6.16 -17.94 6.99
N ALA A 186 6.29 -16.61 7.08
CA ALA A 186 5.35 -15.65 6.53
C ALA A 186 5.78 -15.27 5.09
N TRP A 187 4.80 -15.19 4.19
CA TRP A 187 4.98 -14.83 2.78
C TRP A 187 4.05 -13.69 2.43
N THR A 188 4.59 -12.67 1.79
CA THR A 188 3.78 -11.53 1.31
C THR A 188 3.24 -11.84 -0.08
N PHE A 189 1.95 -11.60 -0.31
CA PHE A 189 1.29 -11.77 -1.60
C PHE A 189 0.42 -10.55 -1.92
N LYS A 190 0.04 -10.38 -3.19
CA LYS A 190 -0.91 -9.35 -3.62
C LYS A 190 -2.34 -9.84 -3.49
N GLU A 191 -3.19 -9.01 -2.96
CA GLU A 191 -4.63 -9.22 -2.92
C GLU A 191 -5.16 -9.61 -4.30
N GLY A 192 -6.03 -10.61 -4.35
CA GLY A 192 -6.55 -11.16 -5.61
C GLY A 192 -5.71 -12.27 -6.24
N MET A 193 -4.52 -12.57 -5.70
CA MET A 193 -3.72 -13.70 -6.18
C MET A 193 -4.40 -15.02 -5.86
N THR A 194 -4.32 -15.94 -6.82
CA THR A 194 -4.83 -17.32 -6.68
C THR A 194 -3.83 -18.24 -5.97
N ALA A 195 -4.30 -19.36 -5.43
CA ALA A 195 -3.43 -20.33 -4.74
C ALA A 195 -2.21 -20.79 -5.57
N PRO A 196 -2.30 -21.07 -6.88
CA PRO A 196 -1.10 -21.35 -7.68
C PRO A 196 -0.11 -20.18 -7.76
N GLU A 197 -0.59 -18.94 -7.87
CA GLU A 197 0.26 -17.75 -7.89
C GLU A 197 0.96 -17.54 -6.54
N MET A 198 0.25 -17.78 -5.43
CA MET A 198 0.83 -17.77 -4.09
C MET A 198 1.89 -18.87 -3.92
N ALA A 199 1.64 -20.08 -4.41
CA ALA A 199 2.64 -21.15 -4.43
C ALA A 199 3.88 -20.74 -5.24
N GLY A 200 3.70 -19.96 -6.31
CA GLY A 200 4.75 -19.40 -7.14
C GLY A 200 5.68 -18.42 -6.43
N ILE A 201 5.21 -17.75 -5.38
CA ILE A 201 6.05 -16.89 -4.53
C ILE A 201 7.13 -17.71 -3.82
N ILE A 202 6.82 -18.94 -3.44
CA ILE A 202 7.77 -19.85 -2.80
C ILE A 202 8.75 -20.39 -3.83
N HIS A 203 8.24 -20.96 -4.93
CA HIS A 203 9.04 -21.47 -6.03
C HIS A 203 8.19 -21.64 -7.30
N SER A 204 8.77 -21.35 -8.47
CA SER A 204 8.09 -21.48 -9.76
C SER A 204 7.56 -22.89 -10.04
N ASP A 205 8.26 -23.93 -9.55
CA ASP A 205 7.82 -25.32 -9.69
C ASP A 205 6.55 -25.60 -8.91
N PHE A 206 6.34 -24.96 -7.75
CA PHE A 206 5.10 -25.12 -6.97
C PHE A 206 3.91 -24.54 -7.73
N GLN A 207 4.09 -23.43 -8.43
CA GLN A 207 3.05 -22.88 -9.30
C GLN A 207 2.74 -23.80 -10.47
N ARG A 208 3.80 -24.25 -11.18
CA ARG A 208 3.67 -25.10 -12.38
C ARG A 208 3.01 -26.44 -12.06
N GLY A 209 3.44 -27.08 -10.98
CA GLY A 209 2.97 -28.39 -10.55
C GLY A 209 1.77 -28.34 -9.60
N PHE A 210 1.16 -27.18 -9.35
CA PHE A 210 0.11 -27.01 -8.35
C PHE A 210 -1.06 -27.98 -8.56
N ILE A 211 -1.41 -28.71 -7.50
CA ILE A 211 -2.56 -29.63 -7.47
C ILE A 211 -3.67 -29.02 -6.62
N LYS A 212 -3.40 -28.73 -5.35
CA LYS A 212 -4.31 -28.14 -4.36
C LYS A 212 -3.53 -27.55 -3.19
N ALA A 213 -4.20 -26.77 -2.35
CA ALA A 213 -3.68 -26.34 -1.06
C ALA A 213 -4.60 -26.82 0.07
N GLU A 214 -4.02 -27.29 1.16
CA GLU A 214 -4.71 -27.46 2.44
C GLU A 214 -4.61 -26.14 3.16
N THR A 215 -5.75 -25.51 3.48
CA THR A 215 -5.79 -24.13 3.95
C THR A 215 -6.67 -24.01 5.18
N TYR A 216 -6.22 -23.27 6.18
CA TYR A 216 -6.99 -22.88 7.35
C TYR A 216 -6.57 -21.47 7.80
N SER A 217 -7.43 -20.75 8.52
CA SER A 217 -7.13 -19.39 8.95
C SER A 217 -6.28 -19.39 10.22
N PHE A 218 -5.48 -18.33 10.40
CA PHE A 218 -4.74 -18.08 11.63
C PHE A 218 -5.68 -17.99 12.85
N ASP A 219 -6.81 -17.32 12.70
CA ASP A 219 -7.81 -17.19 13.78
C ASP A 219 -8.38 -18.54 14.22
N ASP A 220 -8.67 -19.43 13.26
CA ASP A 220 -9.11 -20.77 13.60
C ASP A 220 -7.98 -21.54 14.33
N LEU A 221 -6.72 -21.40 13.92
CA LEU A 221 -5.60 -22.04 14.64
C LEU A 221 -5.49 -21.55 16.08
N VAL A 222 -5.59 -20.24 16.31
CA VAL A 222 -5.58 -19.66 17.66
C VAL A 222 -6.75 -20.19 18.50
N LYS A 223 -7.93 -20.26 17.90
CA LYS A 223 -9.16 -20.73 18.57
C LYS A 223 -9.13 -22.22 18.95
N TYR A 224 -8.64 -23.07 18.08
CA TYR A 224 -8.63 -24.54 18.27
C TYR A 224 -7.31 -25.06 18.88
N GLY A 225 -6.25 -24.25 18.90
CA GLY A 225 -4.98 -24.51 19.56
C GLY A 225 -4.04 -25.49 18.86
N SER A 226 -4.51 -26.26 17.86
CA SER A 226 -3.64 -27.18 17.11
C SER A 226 -4.24 -27.54 15.74
N GLU A 227 -3.36 -27.93 14.81
CA GLU A 227 -3.78 -28.45 13.49
C GLU A 227 -4.61 -29.75 13.60
N HIS A 228 -4.32 -30.60 14.60
CA HIS A 228 -5.09 -31.80 14.87
C HIS A 228 -6.55 -31.47 15.22
N ALA A 229 -6.75 -30.52 16.14
CA ALA A 229 -8.09 -30.07 16.53
C ALA A 229 -8.84 -29.41 15.37
N LEU A 230 -8.15 -28.65 14.50
CA LEU A 230 -8.72 -28.09 13.28
C LEU A 230 -9.20 -29.17 12.31
N LYS A 231 -8.44 -30.25 12.18
CA LYS A 231 -8.80 -31.38 11.33
C LYS A 231 -10.04 -32.14 11.85
N GLU A 232 -10.10 -32.39 13.16
CA GLU A 232 -11.26 -32.97 13.80
C GLU A 232 -12.53 -32.12 13.69
N ALA A 233 -12.34 -30.76 13.78
CA ALA A 233 -13.41 -29.80 13.62
C ALA A 233 -13.79 -29.51 12.15
N GLY A 234 -13.14 -30.16 11.17
CA GLY A 234 -13.41 -29.97 9.75
C GLY A 234 -13.07 -28.56 9.23
N LYS A 235 -12.10 -27.87 9.87
CA LYS A 235 -11.70 -26.51 9.54
C LYS A 235 -10.61 -26.41 8.47
N ILE A 236 -9.96 -27.52 8.15
CA ILE A 236 -8.97 -27.58 7.07
C ILE A 236 -9.70 -27.76 5.74
N ARG A 237 -9.63 -26.72 4.91
CA ARG A 237 -10.23 -26.70 3.58
C ARG A 237 -9.25 -27.25 2.53
N GLN A 238 -9.79 -27.85 1.48
CA GLN A 238 -9.02 -28.26 0.30
C GLN A 238 -9.31 -27.27 -0.82
N GLU A 239 -8.35 -26.41 -1.11
CA GLU A 239 -8.52 -25.33 -2.06
C GLU A 239 -7.87 -25.63 -3.41
N GLY A 240 -8.61 -25.36 -4.49
CA GLY A 240 -8.18 -25.60 -5.87
C GLY A 240 -7.53 -24.37 -6.51
N LYS A 241 -7.31 -24.46 -7.83
CA LYS A 241 -6.60 -23.44 -8.62
C LYS A 241 -7.28 -22.06 -8.66
N GLN A 242 -8.59 -22.01 -8.41
CA GLN A 242 -9.38 -20.77 -8.45
C GLN A 242 -9.51 -20.10 -7.08
N TYR A 243 -8.95 -20.68 -6.04
CA TYR A 243 -8.99 -20.10 -4.71
C TYR A 243 -8.19 -18.82 -4.67
N VAL A 244 -8.81 -17.74 -4.23
CA VAL A 244 -8.17 -16.45 -3.99
C VAL A 244 -7.76 -16.38 -2.53
N GLY A 245 -6.46 -16.22 -2.28
CA GLY A 245 -5.89 -16.19 -0.94
C GLY A 245 -6.47 -15.08 -0.07
N GLN A 246 -6.60 -15.38 1.21
CA GLN A 246 -7.03 -14.44 2.24
C GLN A 246 -5.86 -14.09 3.16
N ASP A 247 -5.90 -12.89 3.75
CA ASP A 247 -4.92 -12.49 4.75
C ASP A 247 -4.99 -13.42 5.97
N GLY A 248 -3.83 -13.88 6.45
CA GLY A 248 -3.76 -14.82 7.57
C GLY A 248 -4.04 -16.29 7.23
N ASP A 249 -4.19 -16.65 5.95
CA ASP A 249 -4.27 -18.06 5.56
C ASP A 249 -2.97 -18.81 5.93
N ILE A 250 -3.12 -20.00 6.49
CA ILE A 250 -2.02 -20.96 6.67
C ILE A 250 -2.20 -22.04 5.62
N MET A 251 -1.20 -22.21 4.74
CA MET A 251 -1.33 -22.99 3.52
C MET A 251 -0.26 -24.08 3.41
N LEU A 252 -0.68 -25.30 3.10
CA LEU A 252 0.20 -26.40 2.72
C LEU A 252 -0.05 -26.77 1.25
N PHE A 253 0.85 -26.38 0.37
CA PHE A 253 0.73 -26.64 -1.06
C PHE A 253 1.08 -28.10 -1.41
N LYS A 254 0.22 -28.73 -2.19
CA LYS A 254 0.46 -30.04 -2.80
C LYS A 254 0.71 -29.83 -4.28
N PHE A 255 1.86 -30.29 -4.76
CA PHE A 255 2.30 -30.11 -6.14
C PHE A 255 3.01 -31.37 -6.63
N ASN A 256 3.09 -31.50 -7.94
CA ASN A 256 3.86 -32.55 -8.63
C ASN A 256 4.69 -31.92 -9.74
N VAL A 257 5.99 -32.18 -9.73
CA VAL A 257 6.98 -31.64 -10.71
C VAL A 257 7.64 -32.79 -11.45
#